data_941be1c0a300dada2c26f22b8294e91f
#
_entry.id   941be1c0a300dada2c26f22b8294e91f
#
_cell.length_a   1.000
_cell.length_b   1.000
_cell.length_c   1.000
_cell.angle_alpha   90.00
_cell.angle_beta   90.00
_cell.angle_gamma   90.00
#
_symmetry.space_group_name_H-M   'P 1'
#
loop_
_entity.id
_entity.type
_entity.pdbx_description
1 polymer ?
#
loop_
_entity_poly.entity_id
_entity_poly.type
_entity_poly.pdbx_seq_one_letter_code
_entity_poly.pdbx_strand_id
1 'polypeptide(L)'
;MKSFKKIVSDFTMKRLFWLVLGTAILSFGIHNIHQRAAITEGGVIGLVLLMNHWLGIPASIASPLLDFICYALAFKFLGLDFILTAAVASVSLAGFYRLWESFPPMLPDLTPWPLAAALLGGVFVGIGVGIIVRQGGSSGGDDALALVIRQLTGWKLARSYLFTDLVVLGASLSYIPARRIAFSLVTVTVSSLLIDWVQGLGYDEKIHGNDAAKEVE
;
A
#
# COMPACT_ATOMS: atom_id res chain seq x y z
N MET A 1 -16.42 -19.84 -3.20
CA MET A 1 -15.06 -19.96 -2.60
C MET A 1 -14.20 -20.83 -3.51
N LYS A 2 -13.11 -20.29 -4.09
CA LYS A 2 -12.17 -21.11 -4.88
C LYS A 2 -11.52 -22.15 -3.96
N SER A 3 -11.40 -23.41 -4.41
CA SER A 3 -10.67 -24.44 -3.63
C SER A 3 -9.21 -24.02 -3.43
N PHE A 4 -8.63 -24.31 -2.28
CA PHE A 4 -7.22 -24.01 -1.96
C PHE A 4 -6.25 -24.50 -3.05
N LYS A 5 -6.50 -25.69 -3.62
CA LYS A 5 -5.72 -26.22 -4.76
C LYS A 5 -5.75 -25.31 -5.98
N LYS A 6 -6.89 -24.68 -6.29
CA LYS A 6 -7.03 -23.75 -7.42
C LYS A 6 -6.31 -22.42 -7.16
N ILE A 7 -6.31 -21.95 -5.91
CA ILE A 7 -5.59 -20.74 -5.51
C ILE A 7 -4.08 -20.94 -5.66
N VAL A 8 -3.56 -22.09 -5.22
CA VAL A 8 -2.13 -22.42 -5.35
C VAL A 8 -1.73 -22.58 -6.81
N SER A 9 -2.61 -23.13 -7.67
CA SER A 9 -2.33 -23.24 -9.12
C SER A 9 -2.37 -21.87 -9.84
N ASP A 10 -3.10 -20.89 -9.31
CA ASP A 10 -3.16 -19.52 -9.84
C ASP A 10 -1.91 -18.69 -9.45
N PHE A 11 -1.04 -19.21 -8.57
CA PHE A 11 0.25 -18.62 -8.21
C PHE A 11 1.31 -18.92 -9.28
N THR A 12 1.20 -18.19 -10.40
CA THR A 12 2.14 -18.30 -11.52
C THR A 12 3.49 -17.66 -11.14
N MET A 13 4.60 -18.18 -11.65
CA MET A 13 5.93 -17.58 -11.47
C MET A 13 5.97 -16.11 -11.91
N LYS A 14 5.20 -15.74 -12.94
CA LYS A 14 5.03 -14.34 -13.37
C LYS A 14 4.38 -13.48 -12.29
N ARG A 15 3.33 -13.98 -11.61
CA ARG A 15 2.66 -13.28 -10.51
C ARG A 15 3.62 -13.07 -9.33
N LEU A 16 4.34 -14.12 -8.96
CA LEU A 16 5.34 -14.07 -7.89
C LEU A 16 6.46 -13.07 -8.21
N PHE A 17 6.98 -13.07 -9.43
CA PHE A 17 8.00 -12.12 -9.87
C PHE A 17 7.54 -10.66 -9.69
N TRP A 18 6.31 -10.34 -10.14
CA TRP A 18 5.79 -8.98 -10.01
C TRP A 18 5.54 -8.59 -8.55
N LEU A 19 5.07 -9.52 -7.70
CA LEU A 19 4.92 -9.27 -6.26
C LEU A 19 6.27 -8.94 -5.61
N VAL A 20 7.28 -9.76 -5.87
CA VAL A 20 8.63 -9.57 -5.34
C VAL A 20 9.25 -8.26 -5.86
N LEU A 21 9.07 -7.95 -7.14
CA LEU A 21 9.53 -6.68 -7.72
C LEU A 21 8.84 -5.47 -7.08
N GLY A 22 7.51 -5.52 -6.91
CA GLY A 22 6.75 -4.45 -6.27
C GLY A 22 7.20 -4.20 -4.84
N THR A 23 7.42 -5.26 -4.06
CA THR A 23 7.91 -5.14 -2.68
C THR A 23 9.36 -4.63 -2.61
N ALA A 24 10.22 -4.99 -3.57
CA ALA A 24 11.57 -4.46 -3.66
C ALA A 24 11.58 -2.95 -3.93
N ILE A 25 10.76 -2.48 -4.88
CA ILE A 25 10.63 -1.05 -5.22
C ILE A 25 10.08 -0.27 -4.02
N LEU A 26 9.00 -0.77 -3.40
CA LEU A 26 8.37 -0.14 -2.24
C LEU A 26 9.36 0.02 -1.09
N SER A 27 9.97 -1.10 -0.66
CA SER A 27 10.90 -1.10 0.47
C SER A 27 12.14 -0.26 0.23
N PHE A 28 12.65 -0.23 -1.01
CA PHE A 28 13.77 0.62 -1.40
C PHE A 28 13.44 2.11 -1.21
N GLY A 29 12.27 2.54 -1.68
CA GLY A 29 11.80 3.92 -1.53
C GLY A 29 11.60 4.31 -0.07
N ILE A 30 10.97 3.44 0.72
CA ILE A 30 10.75 3.70 2.14
C ILE A 30 12.09 3.79 2.89
N HIS A 31 13.00 2.84 2.68
CA HIS A 31 14.29 2.84 3.36
C HIS A 31 15.16 4.06 3.01
N ASN A 32 15.26 4.39 1.73
CA ASN A 32 16.18 5.43 1.27
C ASN A 32 15.61 6.85 1.35
N ILE A 33 14.28 7.03 1.36
CA ILE A 33 13.64 8.34 1.30
C ILE A 33 12.78 8.61 2.52
N HIS A 34 11.72 7.82 2.78
CA HIS A 34 10.74 8.12 3.82
C HIS A 34 11.35 8.11 5.22
N GLN A 35 12.10 7.08 5.57
CA GLN A 35 12.73 6.95 6.88
C GLN A 35 13.70 8.11 7.17
N ARG A 36 14.40 8.59 6.13
CA ARG A 36 15.39 9.67 6.28
C ARG A 36 14.76 11.06 6.30
N ALA A 37 13.77 11.29 5.44
CA ALA A 37 13.11 12.59 5.32
C ALA A 37 12.07 12.84 6.43
N ALA A 38 11.81 11.85 7.31
CA ALA A 38 10.79 11.90 8.35
C ALA A 38 9.42 12.37 7.84
N ILE A 39 9.06 11.92 6.62
CA ILE A 39 7.74 12.15 6.04
C ILE A 39 6.77 11.26 6.78
N THR A 40 5.73 11.85 7.35
CA THR A 40 4.68 11.12 8.05
C THR A 40 3.76 10.45 7.03
N GLU A 41 3.44 9.20 7.25
CA GLU A 41 2.48 8.47 6.43
C GLU A 41 1.05 8.70 6.95
N GLY A 42 0.07 8.58 6.06
CA GLY A 42 -1.36 8.55 6.42
C GLY A 42 -1.80 7.14 6.81
N GLY A 43 -3.05 6.80 6.49
CA GLY A 43 -3.59 5.46 6.57
C GLY A 43 -3.45 4.78 7.93
N VAL A 44 -3.24 3.46 7.93
CA VAL A 44 -3.11 2.65 9.16
C VAL A 44 -1.83 2.98 9.92
N ILE A 45 -0.72 3.25 9.23
CA ILE A 45 0.55 3.63 9.90
C ILE A 45 0.38 4.96 10.62
N GLY A 46 -0.23 5.95 9.99
CA GLY A 46 -0.56 7.23 10.65
C GLY A 46 -1.50 7.05 11.83
N LEU A 47 -2.47 6.13 11.73
CA LEU A 47 -3.36 5.78 12.85
C LEU A 47 -2.61 5.13 14.02
N VAL A 48 -1.61 4.29 13.77
CA VAL A 48 -0.70 3.74 14.80
C VAL A 48 0.00 4.86 15.56
N LEU A 49 0.54 5.85 14.83
CA LEU A 49 1.21 7.00 15.45
C LEU A 49 0.23 7.85 16.28
N LEU A 50 -1.00 8.02 15.80
CA LEU A 50 -2.08 8.73 16.50
C LEU A 50 -2.45 8.04 17.80
N MET A 51 -2.62 6.71 17.77
CA MET A 51 -2.90 5.89 18.95
C MET A 51 -1.75 5.95 19.97
N ASN A 52 -0.51 5.95 19.49
CA ASN A 52 0.64 6.11 20.38
C ASN A 52 0.65 7.48 21.04
N HIS A 53 0.41 8.55 20.27
CA HIS A 53 0.42 9.92 20.79
C HIS A 53 -0.71 10.20 21.81
N TRP A 54 -1.96 9.84 21.48
CA TRP A 54 -3.13 10.19 22.27
C TRP A 54 -3.47 9.17 23.36
N LEU A 55 -3.25 7.89 23.12
CA LEU A 55 -3.64 6.80 24.00
C LEU A 55 -2.44 6.16 24.72
N GLY A 56 -1.21 6.53 24.35
CA GLY A 56 0.00 5.91 24.88
C GLY A 56 0.19 4.44 24.49
N ILE A 57 -0.55 3.95 23.50
CA ILE A 57 -0.47 2.55 23.06
C ILE A 57 0.81 2.39 22.20
N PRO A 58 1.75 1.51 22.60
CA PRO A 58 2.96 1.30 21.82
C PRO A 58 2.67 0.84 20.39
N ALA A 59 3.44 1.33 19.42
CA ALA A 59 3.30 0.94 18.02
C ALA A 59 3.43 -0.58 17.81
N SER A 60 4.24 -1.26 18.64
CA SER A 60 4.40 -2.72 18.64
C SER A 60 3.12 -3.50 18.95
N ILE A 61 2.14 -2.86 19.60
CA ILE A 61 0.81 -3.43 19.89
C ILE A 61 -0.21 -2.91 18.88
N ALA A 62 -0.22 -1.59 18.64
CA ALA A 62 -1.21 -0.95 17.77
C ALA A 62 -1.10 -1.44 16.32
N SER A 63 0.12 -1.58 15.76
CA SER A 63 0.30 -1.98 14.37
C SER A 63 -0.23 -3.39 14.09
N PRO A 64 0.20 -4.46 14.80
CA PRO A 64 -0.34 -5.79 14.54
C PRO A 64 -1.85 -5.89 14.79
N LEU A 65 -2.39 -5.14 15.76
CA LEU A 65 -3.82 -5.13 16.03
C LEU A 65 -4.62 -4.52 14.87
N LEU A 66 -4.19 -3.37 14.37
CA LEU A 66 -4.83 -2.70 13.24
C LEU A 66 -4.69 -3.50 11.95
N ASP A 67 -3.50 -4.04 11.68
CA ASP A 67 -3.27 -4.91 10.54
C ASP A 67 -4.17 -6.14 10.60
N PHE A 68 -4.29 -6.78 11.77
CA PHE A 68 -5.20 -7.91 11.97
C PHE A 68 -6.66 -7.54 11.65
N ILE A 69 -7.13 -6.39 12.13
CA ILE A 69 -8.49 -5.90 11.83
C ILE A 69 -8.67 -5.67 10.32
N CYS A 70 -7.72 -4.98 9.68
CA CYS A 70 -7.77 -4.72 8.24
C CYS A 70 -7.76 -6.01 7.42
N TYR A 71 -6.91 -6.98 7.76
CA TYR A 71 -6.85 -8.27 7.07
C TYR A 71 -8.06 -9.16 7.37
N ALA A 72 -8.65 -9.10 8.56
CA ALA A 72 -9.90 -9.79 8.87
C ALA A 72 -11.07 -9.24 8.02
N LEU A 73 -11.16 -7.93 7.88
CA LEU A 73 -12.11 -7.28 6.96
C LEU A 73 -11.83 -7.68 5.51
N ALA A 74 -10.57 -7.62 5.08
CA ALA A 74 -10.17 -8.01 3.74
C ALA A 74 -10.49 -9.48 3.45
N PHE A 75 -10.29 -10.39 4.40
CA PHE A 75 -10.66 -11.79 4.27
C PHE A 75 -12.17 -11.96 3.98
N LYS A 76 -13.00 -11.20 4.69
CA LYS A 76 -14.46 -11.24 4.53
C LYS A 76 -14.91 -10.76 3.15
N PHE A 77 -14.30 -9.69 2.61
CA PHE A 77 -14.75 -9.03 1.38
C PHE A 77 -13.94 -9.44 0.14
N LEU A 78 -12.65 -9.73 0.27
CA LEU A 78 -11.74 -10.05 -0.84
C LEU A 78 -11.38 -11.54 -0.92
N GLY A 79 -11.57 -12.27 0.17
CA GLY A 79 -11.39 -13.72 0.23
C GLY A 79 -9.96 -14.20 0.47
N LEU A 80 -9.79 -15.53 0.42
CA LEU A 80 -8.55 -16.22 0.81
C LEU A 80 -7.39 -15.97 -0.17
N ASP A 81 -7.66 -15.85 -1.47
CA ASP A 81 -6.62 -15.59 -2.49
C ASP A 81 -5.88 -14.29 -2.21
N PHE A 82 -6.64 -13.25 -1.81
CA PHE A 82 -6.07 -11.97 -1.38
C PHE A 82 -5.13 -12.13 -0.18
N ILE A 83 -5.58 -12.84 0.87
CA ILE A 83 -4.79 -13.02 2.09
C ILE A 83 -3.49 -13.78 1.83
N LEU A 84 -3.54 -14.84 1.02
CA LEU A 84 -2.33 -15.59 0.66
C LEU A 84 -1.35 -14.75 -0.16
N THR A 85 -1.87 -13.94 -1.10
CA THR A 85 -1.04 -13.03 -1.89
C THR A 85 -0.43 -11.93 -1.02
N ALA A 86 -1.22 -11.36 -0.09
CA ALA A 86 -0.74 -10.39 0.87
C ALA A 86 0.32 -10.97 1.81
N ALA A 87 0.16 -12.21 2.27
CA ALA A 87 1.17 -12.87 3.09
C ALA A 87 2.51 -13.02 2.36
N VAL A 88 2.48 -13.42 1.07
CA VAL A 88 3.70 -13.49 0.24
C VAL A 88 4.33 -12.12 0.07
N ALA A 89 3.53 -11.08 -0.20
CA ALA A 89 4.03 -9.71 -0.32
C ALA A 89 4.65 -9.21 0.98
N SER A 90 4.01 -9.44 2.14
CA SER A 90 4.51 -9.01 3.45
C SER A 90 5.83 -9.70 3.82
N VAL A 91 5.95 -11.01 3.57
CA VAL A 91 7.20 -11.75 3.80
C VAL A 91 8.31 -11.24 2.89
N SER A 92 8.01 -11.02 1.60
CA SER A 92 8.97 -10.45 0.64
C SER A 92 9.41 -9.05 1.05
N LEU A 93 8.46 -8.20 1.48
CA LEU A 93 8.71 -6.84 1.96
C LEU A 93 9.66 -6.85 3.17
N ALA A 94 9.38 -7.68 4.17
CA ALA A 94 10.24 -7.85 5.34
C ALA A 94 11.66 -8.31 4.96
N GLY A 95 11.78 -9.24 4.01
CA GLY A 95 13.05 -9.72 3.48
C GLY A 95 13.86 -8.60 2.82
N PHE A 96 13.20 -7.77 2.00
CA PHE A 96 13.86 -6.62 1.37
C PHE A 96 14.23 -5.52 2.37
N TYR A 97 13.39 -5.23 3.37
CA TYR A 97 13.78 -4.31 4.43
C TYR A 97 15.07 -4.76 5.11
N ARG A 98 15.14 -6.04 5.49
CA ARG A 98 16.35 -6.62 6.09
C ARG A 98 17.55 -6.55 5.16
N LEU A 99 17.34 -6.71 3.86
CA LEU A 99 18.39 -6.60 2.85
C LEU A 99 18.92 -5.16 2.77
N TRP A 100 18.01 -4.17 2.64
CA TRP A 100 18.41 -2.76 2.52
C TRP A 100 19.08 -2.23 3.79
N GLU A 101 18.66 -2.67 4.98
CA GLU A 101 19.31 -2.33 6.25
C GLU A 101 20.77 -2.79 6.33
N SER A 102 21.17 -3.76 5.50
CA SER A 102 22.55 -4.26 5.45
C SER A 102 23.48 -3.37 4.61
N PHE A 103 22.93 -2.38 3.90
CA PHE A 103 23.67 -1.45 3.07
C PHE A 103 23.54 -0.01 3.59
N PRO A 104 24.56 0.84 3.39
CA PRO A 104 24.38 2.26 3.62
C PRO A 104 23.35 2.82 2.65
N PRO A 105 22.70 3.96 2.98
CA PRO A 105 21.74 4.60 2.08
C PRO A 105 22.32 4.80 0.68
N MET A 106 21.59 4.34 -0.33
CA MET A 106 22.04 4.33 -1.73
C MET A 106 21.61 5.58 -2.50
N LEU A 107 20.66 6.35 -1.96
CA LEU A 107 20.21 7.62 -2.55
C LEU A 107 20.81 8.81 -1.80
N PRO A 108 20.99 9.95 -2.49
CA PRO A 108 21.38 11.20 -1.85
C PRO A 108 20.44 11.58 -0.71
N ASP A 109 20.95 12.33 0.27
CA ASP A 109 20.12 12.84 1.35
C ASP A 109 19.15 13.91 0.82
N LEU A 110 17.86 13.60 0.84
CA LEU A 110 16.78 14.49 0.42
C LEU A 110 16.15 15.26 1.58
N THR A 111 16.68 15.10 2.81
CA THR A 111 16.19 15.84 3.99
C THR A 111 16.18 17.37 3.79
N PRO A 112 17.18 17.99 3.11
CA PRO A 112 17.15 19.41 2.82
C PRO A 112 16.07 19.84 1.81
N TRP A 113 15.54 18.87 1.02
CA TRP A 113 14.55 19.13 -0.02
C TRP A 113 13.28 18.29 0.19
N PRO A 114 12.46 18.63 1.21
CA PRO A 114 11.34 17.78 1.62
C PRO A 114 10.27 17.60 0.51
N LEU A 115 10.12 18.57 -0.38
CA LEU A 115 9.24 18.44 -1.54
C LEU A 115 9.74 17.38 -2.53
N ALA A 116 11.06 17.36 -2.82
CA ALA A 116 11.65 16.34 -3.67
C ALA A 116 11.54 14.95 -3.03
N ALA A 117 11.78 14.86 -1.72
CA ALA A 117 11.59 13.63 -0.96
C ALA A 117 10.14 13.14 -1.01
N ALA A 118 9.16 14.04 -0.85
CA ALA A 118 7.73 13.72 -0.92
C ALA A 118 7.32 13.21 -2.31
N LEU A 119 7.77 13.87 -3.38
CA LEU A 119 7.47 13.46 -4.75
C LEU A 119 8.11 12.10 -5.10
N LEU A 120 9.42 11.97 -4.88
CA LEU A 120 10.13 10.72 -5.18
C LEU A 120 9.66 9.57 -4.30
N GLY A 121 9.47 9.81 -3.01
CA GLY A 121 8.90 8.83 -2.10
C GLY A 121 7.53 8.36 -2.55
N GLY A 122 6.63 9.29 -2.91
CA GLY A 122 5.33 9.00 -3.47
C GLY A 122 5.39 8.16 -4.75
N VAL A 123 6.39 8.41 -5.61
CA VAL A 123 6.60 7.61 -6.84
C VAL A 123 6.99 6.17 -6.50
N PHE A 124 7.95 5.96 -5.59
CA PHE A 124 8.35 4.61 -5.20
C PHE A 124 7.21 3.84 -4.53
N VAL A 125 6.48 4.48 -3.62
CA VAL A 125 5.30 3.88 -2.97
C VAL A 125 4.23 3.58 -4.01
N GLY A 126 3.88 4.55 -4.84
CA GLY A 126 2.81 4.42 -5.83
C GLY A 126 3.06 3.29 -6.84
N ILE A 127 4.28 3.19 -7.36
CA ILE A 127 4.66 2.12 -8.29
C ILE A 127 4.73 0.77 -7.56
N GLY A 128 5.40 0.71 -6.41
CA GLY A 128 5.57 -0.52 -5.65
C GLY A 128 4.24 -1.12 -5.21
N VAL A 129 3.41 -0.35 -4.51
CA VAL A 129 2.08 -0.76 -4.08
C VAL A 129 1.17 -1.05 -5.27
N GLY A 130 1.20 -0.20 -6.30
CA GLY A 130 0.39 -0.41 -7.52
C GLY A 130 0.66 -1.76 -8.18
N ILE A 131 1.93 -2.18 -8.27
CA ILE A 131 2.32 -3.49 -8.79
C ILE A 131 1.78 -4.61 -7.88
N ILE A 132 1.93 -4.50 -6.55
CA ILE A 132 1.46 -5.51 -5.59
C ILE A 132 -0.06 -5.67 -5.68
N VAL A 133 -0.79 -4.56 -5.64
CA VAL A 133 -2.26 -4.55 -5.70
C VAL A 133 -2.78 -5.09 -7.03
N ARG A 134 -2.07 -4.81 -8.14
CA ARG A 134 -2.38 -5.38 -9.46
C ARG A 134 -2.31 -6.91 -9.46
N GLN A 135 -1.44 -7.50 -8.64
CA GLN A 135 -1.38 -8.95 -8.48
C GLN A 135 -2.43 -9.50 -7.51
N GLY A 136 -3.31 -8.65 -6.98
CA GLY A 136 -4.34 -9.01 -6.00
C GLY A 136 -3.78 -9.22 -4.60
N GLY A 137 -2.67 -8.56 -4.27
CA GLY A 137 -2.05 -8.58 -2.95
C GLY A 137 -2.17 -7.24 -2.22
N SER A 138 -1.46 -7.16 -1.09
CA SER A 138 -1.34 -5.99 -0.24
C SER A 138 0.03 -6.00 0.42
N SER A 139 0.62 -4.84 0.64
CA SER A 139 1.89 -4.70 1.38
C SER A 139 1.69 -4.44 2.88
N GLY A 140 0.46 -4.08 3.28
CA GLY A 140 0.12 -3.74 4.66
C GLY A 140 -1.38 -3.55 4.87
N GLY A 141 -1.78 -3.24 6.09
CA GLY A 141 -3.19 -2.98 6.46
C GLY A 141 -3.81 -1.82 5.68
N ASP A 142 -3.02 -0.82 5.30
CA ASP A 142 -3.46 0.34 4.51
C ASP A 142 -4.05 -0.08 3.17
N ASP A 143 -3.33 -0.93 2.44
CA ASP A 143 -3.77 -1.44 1.14
C ASP A 143 -5.03 -2.29 1.30
N ALA A 144 -5.05 -3.16 2.31
CA ALA A 144 -6.19 -4.02 2.61
C ALA A 144 -7.44 -3.18 2.89
N LEU A 145 -7.31 -2.11 3.69
CA LEU A 145 -8.39 -1.20 4.02
C LEU A 145 -8.89 -0.43 2.79
N ALA A 146 -7.98 0.12 1.99
CA ALA A 146 -8.33 0.86 0.76
C ALA A 146 -9.07 -0.04 -0.24
N LEU A 147 -8.65 -1.30 -0.40
CA LEU A 147 -9.31 -2.27 -1.26
C LEU A 147 -10.69 -2.68 -0.75
N VAL A 148 -10.86 -2.82 0.56
CA VAL A 148 -12.18 -3.07 1.18
C VAL A 148 -13.11 -1.88 0.95
N ILE A 149 -12.64 -0.65 1.16
CA ILE A 149 -13.42 0.57 0.89
C ILE A 149 -13.84 0.61 -0.59
N ARG A 150 -12.91 0.35 -1.52
CA ARG A 150 -13.21 0.25 -2.95
C ARG A 150 -14.30 -0.77 -3.22
N GLN A 151 -14.21 -1.97 -2.63
CA GLN A 151 -15.20 -3.04 -2.82
C GLN A 151 -16.58 -2.66 -2.30
N LEU A 152 -16.66 -1.93 -1.19
CA LEU A 152 -17.92 -1.52 -0.58
C LEU A 152 -18.56 -0.31 -1.24
N THR A 153 -17.75 0.64 -1.71
CA THR A 153 -18.23 1.94 -2.21
C THR A 153 -18.27 2.03 -3.74
N GLY A 154 -17.55 1.16 -4.43
CA GLY A 154 -17.34 1.27 -5.89
C GLY A 154 -16.40 2.44 -6.29
N TRP A 155 -15.73 3.07 -5.34
CA TRP A 155 -14.81 4.17 -5.65
C TRP A 155 -13.59 3.69 -6.42
N LYS A 156 -12.95 4.63 -7.15
CA LYS A 156 -11.60 4.40 -7.68
C LYS A 156 -10.63 4.17 -6.52
N LEU A 157 -9.62 3.35 -6.76
CA LEU A 157 -8.65 2.96 -5.73
C LEU A 157 -7.90 4.17 -5.17
N ALA A 158 -7.47 5.12 -6.02
CA ALA A 158 -6.87 6.37 -5.58
C ALA A 158 -7.73 7.13 -4.58
N ARG A 159 -9.07 7.18 -4.82
CA ARG A 159 -9.99 7.86 -3.91
C ARG A 159 -10.09 7.16 -2.56
N SER A 160 -10.02 5.83 -2.53
CA SER A 160 -10.06 5.05 -1.29
C SER A 160 -8.82 5.30 -0.43
N TYR A 161 -7.63 5.30 -1.04
CA TYR A 161 -6.38 5.66 -0.35
C TYR A 161 -6.41 7.10 0.16
N LEU A 162 -6.71 8.06 -0.74
CA LEU A 162 -6.78 9.48 -0.35
C LEU A 162 -7.76 9.72 0.80
N PHE A 163 -8.88 9.03 0.83
CA PHE A 163 -9.86 9.17 1.91
C PHE A 163 -9.29 8.74 3.26
N THR A 164 -8.70 7.54 3.34
CA THR A 164 -8.10 7.03 4.58
C THR A 164 -6.95 7.91 5.05
N ASP A 165 -6.08 8.30 4.13
CA ASP A 165 -4.92 9.13 4.43
C ASP A 165 -5.32 10.54 4.89
N LEU A 166 -6.27 11.18 4.20
CA LEU A 166 -6.74 12.52 4.57
C LEU A 166 -7.40 12.57 5.95
N VAL A 167 -8.18 11.54 6.29
CA VAL A 167 -8.80 11.43 7.62
C VAL A 167 -7.72 11.35 8.70
N VAL A 168 -6.73 10.50 8.51
CA VAL A 168 -5.66 10.28 9.49
C VAL A 168 -4.70 11.47 9.55
N LEU A 169 -4.29 12.03 8.41
CA LEU A 169 -3.43 13.22 8.37
C LEU A 169 -4.13 14.44 8.96
N GLY A 170 -5.45 14.58 8.72
CA GLY A 170 -6.26 15.62 9.34
C GLY A 170 -6.29 15.52 10.87
N ALA A 171 -6.47 14.32 11.41
CA ALA A 171 -6.38 14.08 12.84
C ALA A 171 -4.96 14.31 13.39
N SER A 172 -3.93 14.02 12.59
CA SER A 172 -2.52 14.20 12.96
C SER A 172 -2.08 15.67 13.05
N LEU A 173 -2.85 16.61 12.48
CA LEU A 173 -2.64 18.06 12.67
C LEU A 173 -2.68 18.47 14.14
N SER A 174 -3.27 17.67 15.01
CA SER A 174 -3.32 17.92 16.45
C SER A 174 -1.96 17.86 17.15
N TYR A 175 -0.98 17.16 16.57
CA TYR A 175 0.35 16.98 17.16
C TYR A 175 1.52 17.10 16.16
N ILE A 176 1.23 17.06 14.85
CA ILE A 176 2.24 17.21 13.81
C ILE A 176 2.12 18.60 13.18
N PRO A 177 3.25 19.33 13.00
CA PRO A 177 3.24 20.62 12.35
C PRO A 177 2.63 20.57 10.93
N ALA A 178 1.77 21.51 10.59
CA ALA A 178 1.06 21.58 9.30
C ALA A 178 2.01 21.52 8.09
N ARG A 179 3.24 22.07 8.21
CA ARG A 179 4.26 21.99 7.15
C ARG A 179 4.63 20.54 6.82
N ARG A 180 4.78 19.65 7.81
CA ARG A 180 5.06 18.23 7.57
C ARG A 180 3.87 17.53 6.94
N ILE A 181 2.66 17.82 7.44
CA ILE A 181 1.43 17.28 6.86
C ILE A 181 1.29 17.69 5.39
N ALA A 182 1.66 18.93 5.01
CA ALA A 182 1.63 19.36 3.61
C ALA A 182 2.52 18.49 2.71
N PHE A 183 3.73 18.11 3.14
CA PHE A 183 4.59 17.20 2.38
C PHE A 183 4.03 15.77 2.35
N SER A 184 3.45 15.29 3.45
CA SER A 184 2.76 14.00 3.47
C SER A 184 1.58 13.97 2.50
N LEU A 185 0.80 15.06 2.39
CA LEU A 185 -0.29 15.18 1.42
C LEU A 185 0.21 15.10 -0.03
N VAL A 186 1.38 15.68 -0.32
CA VAL A 186 2.02 15.53 -1.65
C VAL A 186 2.35 14.06 -1.91
N THR A 187 3.02 13.40 -0.97
CA THR A 187 3.37 11.97 -1.09
C THR A 187 2.14 11.10 -1.33
N VAL A 188 1.12 11.23 -0.48
CA VAL A 188 -0.12 10.47 -0.55
C VAL A 188 -0.88 10.71 -1.86
N THR A 189 -0.93 11.96 -2.32
CA THR A 189 -1.58 12.28 -3.60
C THR A 189 -0.86 11.64 -4.77
N VAL A 190 0.47 11.76 -4.82
CA VAL A 190 1.27 11.16 -5.90
C VAL A 190 1.16 9.64 -5.86
N SER A 191 1.34 9.01 -4.70
CA SER A 191 1.26 7.56 -4.57
C SER A 191 -0.11 7.01 -4.94
N SER A 192 -1.19 7.61 -4.44
CA SER A 192 -2.56 7.17 -4.72
C SER A 192 -2.90 7.22 -6.21
N LEU A 193 -2.50 8.28 -6.90
CA LEU A 193 -2.71 8.41 -8.35
C LEU A 193 -1.91 7.36 -9.13
N LEU A 194 -0.66 7.12 -8.73
CA LEU A 194 0.18 6.11 -9.37
C LEU A 194 -0.29 4.69 -9.07
N ILE A 195 -0.77 4.41 -7.87
CA ILE A 195 -1.37 3.10 -7.53
C ILE A 195 -2.56 2.81 -8.46
N ASP A 196 -3.47 3.78 -8.62
CA ASP A 196 -4.64 3.63 -9.48
C ASP A 196 -4.24 3.43 -10.95
N TRP A 197 -3.26 4.22 -11.42
CA TRP A 197 -2.73 4.12 -12.78
C TRP A 197 -2.05 2.77 -13.04
N VAL A 198 -1.12 2.35 -12.18
CA VAL A 198 -0.39 1.07 -12.32
C VAL A 198 -1.33 -0.13 -12.22
N GLN A 199 -2.28 -0.07 -11.29
CA GLN A 199 -3.29 -1.12 -11.12
C GLN A 199 -4.21 -1.21 -12.35
N GLY A 200 -4.53 -0.08 -12.98
CA GLY A 200 -5.34 0.00 -14.19
C GLY A 200 -4.64 -0.48 -15.47
N LEU A 201 -3.29 -0.52 -15.51
CA LEU A 201 -2.57 -0.99 -16.68
C LEU A 201 -2.93 -2.45 -17.01
N GLY A 202 -3.63 -2.68 -18.12
CA GLY A 202 -4.06 -4.02 -18.58
C GLY A 202 -5.41 -4.51 -18.03
N TYR A 203 -6.21 -3.63 -17.40
CA TYR A 203 -7.57 -3.96 -16.99
C TYR A 203 -8.54 -3.92 -18.19
N ASP A 204 -8.25 -3.15 -19.22
CA ASP A 204 -9.10 -2.97 -20.40
C ASP A 204 -9.24 -4.25 -21.28
N GLU A 205 -8.23 -5.14 -21.24
CA GLU A 205 -8.29 -6.39 -22.03
C GLU A 205 -9.25 -7.44 -21.48
N LYS A 206 -9.62 -7.40 -20.18
CA LYS A 206 -10.45 -8.44 -19.56
C LYS A 206 -11.93 -8.08 -19.48
N ILE A 207 -12.28 -6.80 -19.52
CA ILE A 207 -13.68 -6.36 -19.40
C ILE A 207 -14.37 -6.44 -20.74
N HIS A 208 -13.75 -6.04 -21.85
CA HIS A 208 -14.35 -6.14 -23.18
C HIS A 208 -14.38 -7.55 -23.76
N GLY A 209 -13.52 -8.47 -23.30
CA GLY A 209 -13.56 -9.87 -23.74
C GLY A 209 -14.70 -10.71 -23.11
N ASN A 210 -15.23 -10.30 -21.96
CA ASN A 210 -16.26 -11.07 -21.27
C ASN A 210 -17.69 -10.56 -21.53
N ASP A 211 -17.84 -9.29 -21.90
CA ASP A 211 -19.14 -8.73 -22.25
C ASP A 211 -19.51 -9.05 -23.71
N ALA A 212 -18.53 -9.12 -24.61
CA ALA A 212 -18.75 -9.57 -25.99
C ALA A 212 -19.13 -11.07 -26.11
N ALA A 213 -18.76 -11.89 -25.12
CA ALA A 213 -19.12 -13.31 -25.10
C ALA A 213 -20.53 -13.58 -24.53
N LYS A 214 -21.13 -12.60 -23.85
CA LYS A 214 -22.49 -12.72 -23.28
C LYS A 214 -23.60 -12.15 -24.19
N GLU A 215 -23.23 -11.42 -25.24
CA GLU A 215 -24.19 -10.90 -26.23
C GLU A 215 -24.41 -11.84 -27.43
N VAL A 216 -23.79 -13.02 -27.46
CA VAL A 216 -23.87 -14.00 -28.56
C VAL A 216 -24.57 -15.31 -28.12
N GLU A 217 -25.03 -15.42 -26.89
CA GLU A 217 -25.93 -16.49 -26.41
C GLU A 217 -27.37 -15.94 -26.15
#